data_a8b610efdadbd9a63cbf4cd56c17b1a8
#
_entry.id   a8b610efdadbd9a63cbf4cd56c17b1a8
#
_cell.length_a   1.000
_cell.length_b   1.000
_cell.length_c   1.000
_cell.angle_alpha   90.00
_cell.angle_beta   90.00
_cell.angle_gamma   90.00
#
_symmetry.space_group_name_H-M   'P 1'
#
loop_
_entity.id
_entity.type
_entity.pdbx_description
1 polymer ?
#
loop_
_entity_poly.entity_id
_entity_poly.type
_entity_poly.pdbx_seq_one_letter_code
_entity_poly.pdbx_strand_id
1 'polypeptide(L)'
;MLLSSLARLIRRQNIWGILLCVPLLVGCSKSTTASIKAVCSSLTSPCLQGKANVLMSTNRGAITLEVDGDAAPVTAGNFVDLVKRGVYNGTVFHRVVKEPVPFVIQGGDPASKDPKTLKINYGKGSFIDPASAQARFIPFEVKLKTDDQPRYGKLITNPRELLQLQLTHKKGALAMARSPAPDSASAQFYIALRPLPELDGRYAVFGRVIKGLEVVDSIQQGDRIFKASLVMAK
;
A
#
# COMPACT_ATOMS: atom_id res chain seq x y z
N MET A 1 11.23 63.25 65.00
CA MET A 1 11.72 64.64 64.80
C MET A 1 11.76 64.91 63.34
N LEU A 2 10.98 65.98 62.97
CA LEU A 2 11.09 66.90 61.84
C LEU A 2 10.96 66.28 60.41
N LEU A 3 9.78 66.43 59.71
CA LEU A 3 9.34 67.63 58.98
C LEU A 3 10.33 67.96 57.83
N SER A 4 9.97 68.00 56.55
CA SER A 4 9.05 68.86 55.80
C SER A 4 9.16 68.52 54.31
N SER A 5 8.10 68.32 53.59
CA SER A 5 7.35 69.33 52.85
C SER A 5 8.06 69.86 51.56
N LEU A 6 7.40 69.71 50.46
CA LEU A 6 7.11 70.58 49.31
C LEU A 6 7.11 69.78 48.01
N ALA A 7 6.02 69.48 47.42
CA ALA A 7 5.09 70.24 46.57
C ALA A 7 5.58 70.51 45.13
N ARG A 8 4.79 69.95 44.21
CA ARG A 8 4.45 70.41 42.84
C ARG A 8 5.50 70.32 41.71
N LEU A 9 5.24 69.54 40.73
CA LEU A 9 4.88 70.08 39.42
C LEU A 9 4.23 69.02 38.51
N ILE A 10 3.04 69.34 38.07
CA ILE A 10 2.25 68.61 37.08
C ILE A 10 2.93 68.80 35.73
N ARG A 11 3.27 67.68 35.04
CA ARG A 11 3.50 67.76 33.61
C ARG A 11 2.77 66.61 32.95
N ARG A 12 1.67 66.95 32.28
CA ARG A 12 0.93 66.09 31.35
C ARG A 12 1.89 65.67 30.25
N GLN A 13 2.14 64.40 30.10
CA GLN A 13 2.63 63.82 28.84
C GLN A 13 1.64 62.83 28.35
N ASN A 14 1.06 63.13 27.19
CA ASN A 14 0.23 62.25 26.39
C ASN A 14 1.08 61.07 25.92
N ILE A 15 0.83 59.90 26.48
CA ILE A 15 1.41 58.64 25.97
C ILE A 15 0.39 58.08 24.99
N TRP A 16 0.61 58.29 23.74
CA TRP A 16 -0.03 57.52 22.67
C TRP A 16 0.41 56.06 22.79
N GLY A 17 -0.51 55.22 23.21
CA GLY A 17 -0.31 53.78 23.20
C GLY A 17 -0.26 53.29 21.77
N ILE A 18 0.95 52.94 21.34
CA ILE A 18 1.15 52.15 20.12
C ILE A 18 0.74 50.72 20.43
N LEU A 19 -0.45 50.34 20.00
CA LEU A 19 -0.91 48.96 20.03
C LEU A 19 -0.09 48.17 18.96
N LEU A 20 0.96 47.49 19.39
CA LEU A 20 1.65 46.54 18.56
C LEU A 20 0.74 45.31 18.32
N CYS A 21 0.03 45.33 17.19
CA CYS A 21 -0.62 44.17 16.66
C CYS A 21 0.46 43.18 16.19
N VAL A 22 0.80 42.19 17.02
CA VAL A 22 1.62 41.05 16.61
C VAL A 22 0.72 40.13 15.81
N PRO A 23 0.92 39.96 14.49
CA PRO A 23 0.18 38.95 13.75
C PRO A 23 0.61 37.59 14.24
N LEU A 24 -0.30 36.87 14.90
CA LEU A 24 -0.19 35.43 15.14
C LEU A 24 -0.20 34.75 13.77
N LEU A 25 0.99 34.45 13.26
CA LEU A 25 1.17 33.53 12.14
C LEU A 25 0.76 32.14 12.64
N VAL A 26 -0.53 31.82 12.51
CA VAL A 26 -1.01 30.45 12.59
C VAL A 26 -0.42 29.75 11.39
N GLY A 27 0.77 29.20 11.57
CA GLY A 27 1.39 28.26 10.62
C GLY A 27 0.53 27.03 10.54
N CYS A 28 -0.37 26.95 9.56
CA CYS A 28 -0.95 25.69 9.11
C CYS A 28 0.21 24.79 8.69
N SER A 29 0.64 23.92 9.57
CA SER A 29 1.50 22.79 9.24
C SER A 29 0.71 21.90 8.27
N LYS A 30 0.82 22.17 6.96
CA LYS A 30 0.37 21.27 5.92
C LYS A 30 1.24 20.03 6.08
N SER A 31 0.69 18.99 6.65
CA SER A 31 1.23 17.63 6.56
C SER A 31 1.47 17.37 5.07
N THR A 32 2.73 17.35 4.65
CA THR A 32 3.11 17.18 3.27
C THR A 32 2.90 15.69 2.93
N THR A 33 1.67 15.34 2.58
CA THR A 33 1.39 14.05 1.96
C THR A 33 2.07 14.10 0.60
N ALA A 34 3.05 13.23 0.37
CA ALA A 34 3.71 13.14 -0.94
C ALA A 34 2.64 12.93 -2.01
N SER A 35 2.62 13.75 -3.04
CA SER A 35 1.65 13.60 -4.12
C SER A 35 1.89 12.29 -4.88
N ILE A 36 0.84 11.64 -5.40
CA ILE A 36 0.95 10.43 -6.23
C ILE A 36 2.03 10.63 -7.30
N LYS A 37 2.06 11.79 -7.96
CA LYS A 37 3.03 12.11 -9.01
C LYS A 37 4.48 12.05 -8.49
N ALA A 38 4.74 12.59 -7.31
CA ALA A 38 6.09 12.58 -6.71
C ALA A 38 6.50 11.15 -6.34
N VAL A 39 5.61 10.37 -5.74
CA VAL A 39 5.91 8.96 -5.40
C VAL A 39 6.12 8.15 -6.67
N CYS A 40 5.24 8.28 -7.67
CA CYS A 40 5.36 7.52 -8.92
C CYS A 40 6.64 7.87 -9.70
N SER A 41 7.08 9.13 -9.67
CA SER A 41 8.31 9.54 -10.35
C SER A 41 9.58 9.06 -9.64
N SER A 42 9.51 8.75 -8.35
CA SER A 42 10.65 8.23 -7.57
C SER A 42 10.83 6.71 -7.69
N LEU A 43 9.86 6.01 -8.27
CA LEU A 43 9.89 4.55 -8.40
C LEU A 43 10.34 4.11 -9.79
N THR A 44 10.98 2.96 -9.85
CA THR A 44 11.38 2.31 -11.11
C THR A 44 10.22 1.60 -11.83
N SER A 45 9.04 1.50 -11.18
CA SER A 45 7.83 0.94 -11.78
C SER A 45 6.79 2.03 -12.07
N PRO A 46 6.10 1.97 -13.23
CA PRO A 46 5.05 2.92 -13.55
C PRO A 46 3.86 2.72 -12.59
N CYS A 47 3.22 3.81 -12.18
CA CYS A 47 1.94 3.75 -11.50
C CYS A 47 0.83 3.38 -12.49
N LEU A 48 -0.18 2.66 -12.00
CA LEU A 48 -1.41 2.41 -12.75
C LEU A 48 -2.39 3.58 -12.53
N GLN A 49 -3.03 4.02 -13.59
CA GLN A 49 -4.20 4.89 -13.56
C GLN A 49 -5.42 4.08 -13.96
N GLY A 50 -6.55 4.30 -13.29
CA GLY A 50 -7.76 3.51 -13.53
C GLY A 50 -7.57 2.04 -13.11
N LYS A 51 -8.29 1.14 -13.79
CA LYS A 51 -8.30 -0.29 -13.47
C LYS A 51 -7.68 -1.11 -14.61
N ALA A 52 -7.13 -2.27 -14.25
CA ALA A 52 -6.66 -3.25 -15.21
C ALA A 52 -7.10 -4.66 -14.80
N ASN A 53 -7.32 -5.52 -15.80
CA ASN A 53 -7.63 -6.92 -15.58
C ASN A 53 -6.42 -7.79 -15.91
N VAL A 54 -6.15 -8.76 -15.05
CA VAL A 54 -5.08 -9.76 -15.21
C VAL A 54 -5.69 -11.15 -15.23
N LEU A 55 -5.43 -11.90 -16.30
CA LEU A 55 -5.73 -13.32 -16.37
C LEU A 55 -4.52 -14.11 -15.86
N MET A 56 -4.74 -14.91 -14.82
CA MET A 56 -3.74 -15.80 -14.24
C MET A 56 -4.16 -17.24 -14.51
N SER A 57 -3.42 -17.94 -15.36
CA SER A 57 -3.63 -19.36 -15.63
C SER A 57 -2.83 -20.20 -14.66
N THR A 58 -3.47 -21.14 -13.98
CA THR A 58 -2.86 -22.04 -13.01
C THR A 58 -3.11 -23.50 -13.39
N ASN A 59 -2.44 -24.44 -12.73
CA ASN A 59 -2.75 -25.87 -12.89
C ASN A 59 -4.13 -26.29 -12.31
N ARG A 60 -4.84 -25.36 -11.63
CA ARG A 60 -6.22 -25.57 -11.13
C ARG A 60 -7.27 -24.89 -11.99
N GLY A 61 -6.87 -24.05 -12.94
CA GLY A 61 -7.77 -23.27 -13.78
C GLY A 61 -7.35 -21.81 -13.89
N ALA A 62 -8.25 -21.00 -14.42
CA ALA A 62 -8.01 -19.59 -14.68
C ALA A 62 -8.64 -18.70 -13.58
N ILE A 63 -7.90 -17.69 -13.15
CA ILE A 63 -8.36 -16.67 -12.21
C ILE A 63 -8.26 -15.33 -12.93
N THR A 64 -9.32 -14.51 -12.89
CA THR A 64 -9.26 -13.13 -13.38
C THR A 64 -9.25 -12.19 -12.17
N LEU A 65 -8.21 -11.35 -12.14
CA LEU A 65 -7.99 -10.33 -11.13
C LEU A 65 -8.32 -8.95 -11.72
N GLU A 66 -9.04 -8.11 -10.98
CA GLU A 66 -9.14 -6.68 -11.23
C GLU A 66 -8.19 -5.97 -10.27
N VAL A 67 -7.28 -5.15 -10.77
CA VAL A 67 -6.39 -4.29 -9.97
C VAL A 67 -6.82 -2.84 -10.10
N ASP A 68 -6.78 -2.10 -9.00
CA ASP A 68 -7.37 -0.77 -8.87
C ASP A 68 -6.27 0.28 -8.64
N GLY A 69 -5.89 0.97 -9.74
CA GLY A 69 -4.90 2.04 -9.71
C GLY A 69 -5.45 3.36 -9.16
N ASP A 70 -6.77 3.52 -9.03
CA ASP A 70 -7.36 4.72 -8.42
C ASP A 70 -7.28 4.67 -6.89
N ALA A 71 -7.30 3.45 -6.34
CA ALA A 71 -7.16 3.22 -4.90
C ALA A 71 -5.71 2.95 -4.48
N ALA A 72 -4.91 2.30 -5.33
CA ALA A 72 -3.54 1.87 -5.02
C ALA A 72 -2.63 1.98 -6.26
N PRO A 73 -2.36 3.19 -6.77
CA PRO A 73 -1.63 3.40 -8.03
C PRO A 73 -0.23 2.79 -8.06
N VAL A 74 0.52 2.90 -6.97
CA VAL A 74 1.88 2.36 -6.87
C VAL A 74 1.86 0.83 -6.83
N THR A 75 1.02 0.28 -5.98
CA THR A 75 0.94 -1.18 -5.75
C THR A 75 0.37 -1.89 -6.96
N ALA A 76 -0.73 -1.39 -7.53
CA ALA A 76 -1.34 -1.93 -8.74
C ALA A 76 -0.40 -1.77 -9.95
N GLY A 77 0.29 -0.64 -10.06
CA GLY A 77 1.27 -0.37 -11.12
C GLY A 77 2.46 -1.32 -11.06
N ASN A 78 3.02 -1.54 -9.87
CA ASN A 78 4.07 -2.52 -9.65
C ASN A 78 3.62 -3.93 -10.07
N PHE A 79 2.43 -4.36 -9.63
CA PHE A 79 1.91 -5.68 -9.98
C PHE A 79 1.73 -5.83 -11.50
N VAL A 80 1.15 -4.82 -12.18
CA VAL A 80 0.97 -4.81 -13.64
C VAL A 80 2.31 -4.84 -14.38
N ASP A 81 3.31 -4.09 -13.92
CA ASP A 81 4.66 -4.14 -14.50
C ASP A 81 5.29 -5.53 -14.38
N LEU A 82 5.17 -6.16 -13.21
CA LEU A 82 5.65 -7.53 -12.98
C LEU A 82 4.92 -8.57 -13.83
N VAL A 83 3.62 -8.40 -14.07
CA VAL A 83 2.83 -9.21 -15.01
C VAL A 83 3.38 -9.05 -16.43
N LYS A 84 3.58 -7.81 -16.92
CA LYS A 84 4.13 -7.51 -18.24
C LYS A 84 5.52 -8.10 -18.43
N ARG A 85 6.35 -8.08 -17.41
CA ARG A 85 7.71 -8.68 -17.40
C ARG A 85 7.68 -10.21 -17.27
N GLY A 86 6.52 -10.84 -17.12
CA GLY A 86 6.41 -12.28 -16.93
C GLY A 86 7.00 -12.80 -15.62
N VAL A 87 7.12 -11.94 -14.60
CA VAL A 87 7.72 -12.29 -13.31
C VAL A 87 6.91 -13.39 -12.62
N TYR A 88 5.61 -13.44 -12.79
CA TYR A 88 4.76 -14.44 -12.16
C TYR A 88 4.69 -15.78 -12.92
N ASN A 89 5.12 -15.81 -14.19
CA ASN A 89 5.08 -17.04 -14.99
C ASN A 89 6.02 -18.08 -14.40
N GLY A 90 5.48 -19.25 -14.07
CA GLY A 90 6.22 -20.36 -13.48
C GLY A 90 6.38 -20.30 -11.95
N THR A 91 5.97 -19.22 -11.27
CA THR A 91 5.98 -19.17 -9.79
C THR A 91 4.93 -20.08 -9.18
N VAL A 92 5.08 -20.39 -7.89
CA VAL A 92 4.14 -21.26 -7.17
C VAL A 92 3.42 -20.51 -6.04
N PHE A 93 2.28 -21.04 -5.64
CA PHE A 93 1.63 -20.68 -4.38
C PHE A 93 2.39 -21.39 -3.26
N HIS A 94 3.38 -20.73 -2.68
CA HIS A 94 4.31 -21.32 -1.73
C HIS A 94 3.76 -21.39 -0.29
N ARG A 95 2.69 -20.66 0.00
CA ARG A 95 2.00 -20.68 1.30
C ARG A 95 0.49 -20.68 1.07
N VAL A 96 -0.17 -21.72 1.52
CA VAL A 96 -1.63 -21.88 1.46
C VAL A 96 -2.10 -22.27 2.86
N VAL A 97 -2.96 -21.43 3.46
CA VAL A 97 -3.49 -21.64 4.81
C VAL A 97 -5.00 -21.77 4.71
N LYS A 98 -5.49 -22.99 4.86
CA LYS A 98 -6.93 -23.31 4.82
C LYS A 98 -7.43 -23.86 6.15
N GLU A 99 -6.54 -24.48 6.93
CA GLU A 99 -6.87 -25.08 8.22
C GLU A 99 -6.15 -24.35 9.36
N PRO A 100 -6.72 -24.28 10.59
CA PRO A 100 -8.07 -24.76 10.94
C PRO A 100 -9.18 -23.85 10.42
N VAL A 101 -8.84 -22.64 9.92
CA VAL A 101 -9.76 -21.65 9.34
C VAL A 101 -9.14 -21.10 8.07
N PRO A 102 -9.88 -21.02 6.96
CA PRO A 102 -9.37 -20.42 5.74
C PRO A 102 -8.80 -19.01 5.99
N PHE A 103 -7.59 -18.77 5.45
CA PHE A 103 -6.89 -17.48 5.63
C PHE A 103 -6.48 -16.90 4.28
N VAL A 104 -5.36 -17.38 3.70
CA VAL A 104 -4.84 -16.85 2.44
C VAL A 104 -4.22 -17.94 1.57
N ILE A 105 -4.15 -17.67 0.26
CA ILE A 105 -3.18 -18.28 -0.65
C ILE A 105 -2.16 -17.21 -1.03
N GLN A 106 -0.86 -17.50 -0.88
CA GLN A 106 0.24 -16.57 -1.13
C GLN A 106 1.19 -17.13 -2.18
N GLY A 107 1.54 -16.31 -3.17
CA GLY A 107 2.42 -16.66 -4.26
C GLY A 107 3.26 -15.47 -4.74
N GLY A 108 3.82 -15.60 -5.95
CA GLY A 108 4.54 -14.49 -6.60
C GLY A 108 6.00 -14.32 -6.17
N ASP A 109 6.58 -15.28 -5.46
CA ASP A 109 8.02 -15.31 -5.18
C ASP A 109 8.79 -15.68 -6.46
N PRO A 110 9.65 -14.78 -7.01
CA PRO A 110 10.42 -15.08 -8.22
C PRO A 110 11.37 -16.28 -8.06
N ALA A 111 11.90 -16.49 -6.86
CA ALA A 111 12.81 -17.61 -6.57
C ALA A 111 12.12 -18.97 -6.72
N SER A 112 10.80 -19.03 -6.58
CA SER A 112 10.02 -20.27 -6.71
C SER A 112 9.88 -20.79 -8.15
N LYS A 113 10.34 -20.03 -9.14
CA LYS A 113 10.40 -20.48 -10.56
C LYS A 113 11.44 -21.55 -10.78
N ASP A 114 12.60 -21.38 -10.14
CA ASP A 114 13.73 -22.28 -10.32
C ASP A 114 13.51 -23.58 -9.53
N PRO A 115 13.40 -24.72 -10.20
CA PRO A 115 13.21 -26.01 -9.54
C PRO A 115 14.38 -26.42 -8.65
N LYS A 116 15.55 -25.78 -8.82
CA LYS A 116 16.73 -25.98 -7.96
C LYS A 116 16.63 -25.25 -6.63
N THR A 117 15.77 -24.23 -6.54
CA THR A 117 15.55 -23.52 -5.29
C THR A 117 14.87 -24.44 -4.27
N LEU A 118 15.50 -24.63 -3.13
CA LEU A 118 14.93 -25.43 -2.04
C LEU A 118 13.60 -24.81 -1.56
N LYS A 119 12.58 -25.64 -1.38
CA LYS A 119 11.23 -25.17 -0.96
C LYS A 119 11.25 -24.38 0.35
N ILE A 120 12.20 -24.64 1.26
CA ILE A 120 12.38 -23.88 2.51
C ILE A 120 12.78 -22.41 2.28
N ASN A 121 13.25 -22.08 1.08
CA ASN A 121 13.61 -20.72 0.68
C ASN A 121 12.49 -19.99 -0.06
N TYR A 122 11.39 -20.66 -0.37
CA TYR A 122 10.24 -20.02 -0.98
C TYR A 122 9.62 -18.99 0.00
N GLY A 123 9.17 -17.88 -0.54
CA GLY A 123 8.63 -16.75 0.24
C GLY A 123 9.70 -15.78 0.75
N LYS A 124 10.99 -15.99 0.43
CA LYS A 124 12.09 -15.08 0.80
C LYS A 124 12.57 -14.20 -0.34
N GLY A 125 12.16 -14.49 -1.59
CA GLY A 125 12.60 -13.79 -2.79
C GLY A 125 11.90 -12.45 -2.99
N SER A 126 12.62 -11.53 -3.64
CA SER A 126 12.14 -10.24 -4.12
C SER A 126 12.38 -10.13 -5.62
N PHE A 127 11.66 -9.23 -6.30
CA PHE A 127 11.97 -8.91 -7.68
C PHE A 127 13.26 -8.07 -7.73
N ILE A 128 14.25 -8.56 -8.46
CA ILE A 128 15.48 -7.83 -8.76
C ILE A 128 15.25 -7.06 -10.06
N ASP A 129 15.32 -5.74 -9.99
CA ASP A 129 15.14 -4.89 -11.17
C ASP A 129 16.39 -5.00 -12.06
N PRO A 130 16.24 -5.43 -13.34
CA PRO A 130 17.38 -5.62 -14.23
C PRO A 130 18.18 -4.33 -14.51
N ALA A 131 17.53 -3.16 -14.40
CA ALA A 131 18.19 -1.90 -14.69
C ALA A 131 19.14 -1.46 -13.56
N SER A 132 18.81 -1.75 -12.31
CA SER A 132 19.59 -1.37 -11.13
C SER A 132 20.36 -2.53 -10.50
N ALA A 133 20.03 -3.78 -10.87
CA ALA A 133 20.48 -4.99 -10.18
C ALA A 133 20.15 -5.03 -8.67
N GLN A 134 19.17 -4.23 -8.23
CA GLN A 134 18.73 -4.13 -6.86
C GLN A 134 17.33 -4.72 -6.67
N ALA A 135 17.01 -5.16 -5.46
CA ALA A 135 15.67 -5.54 -5.11
C ALA A 135 14.75 -4.30 -5.17
N ARG A 136 13.65 -4.40 -5.93
CA ARG A 136 12.65 -3.35 -6.00
C ARG A 136 11.64 -3.52 -4.87
N PHE A 137 11.59 -2.55 -3.98
CA PHE A 137 10.59 -2.44 -2.94
C PHE A 137 9.65 -1.28 -3.23
N ILE A 138 8.40 -1.42 -2.81
CA ILE A 138 7.38 -0.39 -2.92
C ILE A 138 6.87 -0.01 -1.53
N PRO A 139 6.46 1.26 -1.33
CA PRO A 139 5.91 1.70 -0.07
C PRO A 139 4.59 0.99 0.25
N PHE A 140 4.29 0.84 1.54
CA PHE A 140 2.94 0.53 1.98
C PHE A 140 2.00 1.62 1.48
N GLU A 141 0.87 1.21 0.90
CA GLU A 141 -0.08 2.11 0.26
C GLU A 141 -1.50 1.78 0.70
N VAL A 142 -2.25 2.80 1.08
CA VAL A 142 -3.65 2.68 1.49
C VAL A 142 -4.39 3.98 1.19
N LYS A 143 -5.66 3.89 0.79
CA LYS A 143 -6.53 5.05 0.55
C LYS A 143 -7.77 4.99 1.41
N LEU A 144 -8.11 6.10 2.06
CA LEU A 144 -9.40 6.27 2.72
C LEU A 144 -10.41 6.86 1.73
N LYS A 145 -11.69 6.58 1.94
CA LYS A 145 -12.79 7.11 1.12
C LYS A 145 -12.89 8.64 1.20
N THR A 146 -12.37 9.21 2.29
CA THR A 146 -12.33 10.66 2.54
C THR A 146 -11.10 11.35 1.97
N ASP A 147 -10.12 10.59 1.48
CA ASP A 147 -8.86 11.13 0.99
C ASP A 147 -8.87 11.25 -0.54
N ASP A 148 -8.39 12.36 -1.06
CA ASP A 148 -8.19 12.54 -2.51
C ASP A 148 -7.05 11.66 -3.03
N GLN A 149 -6.07 11.36 -2.18
CA GLN A 149 -4.83 10.67 -2.52
C GLN A 149 -4.54 9.52 -1.56
N PRO A 150 -3.86 8.43 -2.00
CA PRO A 150 -3.37 7.41 -1.09
C PRO A 150 -2.37 7.95 -0.07
N ARG A 151 -2.27 7.27 1.05
CA ARG A 151 -1.25 7.45 2.08
C ARG A 151 -0.18 6.39 1.92
N TYR A 152 1.06 6.76 2.21
CA TYR A 152 2.23 5.90 2.01
C TYR A 152 3.02 5.69 3.29
N GLY A 153 3.67 4.53 3.43
CA GLY A 153 4.68 4.22 4.45
C GLY A 153 4.17 4.11 5.90
N LYS A 154 2.90 4.42 6.15
CA LYS A 154 2.34 4.44 7.51
C LYS A 154 1.10 3.56 7.64
N LEU A 155 1.16 2.60 8.57
CA LEU A 155 0.03 1.73 8.88
C LEU A 155 -1.15 2.53 9.45
N ILE A 156 -2.37 2.10 9.15
CA ILE A 156 -3.59 2.63 9.74
C ILE A 156 -3.96 1.77 10.94
N THR A 157 -3.97 2.40 12.11
CA THR A 157 -4.31 1.73 13.38
C THR A 157 -5.51 2.35 14.09
N ASN A 158 -5.93 3.54 13.64
CA ASN A 158 -7.10 4.22 14.19
C ASN A 158 -8.38 3.50 13.74
N PRO A 159 -9.23 3.01 14.67
CA PRO A 159 -10.45 2.28 14.30
C PRO A 159 -11.42 3.07 13.41
N ARG A 160 -11.51 4.41 13.59
CA ARG A 160 -12.37 5.26 12.75
C ARG A 160 -11.86 5.34 11.31
N GLU A 161 -10.54 5.38 11.11
CA GLU A 161 -9.93 5.39 9.78
C GLU A 161 -10.02 4.01 9.11
N LEU A 162 -9.92 2.91 9.86
CA LEU A 162 -10.10 1.55 9.33
C LEU A 162 -11.49 1.38 8.69
N LEU A 163 -12.54 1.99 9.25
CA LEU A 163 -13.88 1.97 8.67
C LEU A 163 -13.99 2.79 7.37
N GLN A 164 -13.03 3.68 7.11
CA GLN A 164 -12.97 4.53 5.92
C GLN A 164 -12.08 3.98 4.82
N LEU A 165 -11.46 2.81 4.99
CA LEU A 165 -10.64 2.21 3.95
C LEU A 165 -11.44 2.02 2.66
N GLN A 166 -10.88 2.42 1.54
CA GLN A 166 -11.48 2.25 0.22
C GLN A 166 -11.48 0.79 -0.21
N LEU A 167 -10.37 0.10 0.02
CA LEU A 167 -10.21 -1.34 -0.21
C LEU A 167 -9.95 -2.05 1.13
N THR A 168 -10.62 -3.18 1.34
CA THR A 168 -10.53 -4.00 2.55
C THR A 168 -10.34 -5.47 2.19
N HIS A 169 -9.91 -6.28 3.13
CA HIS A 169 -9.72 -7.72 2.96
C HIS A 169 -11.05 -8.48 2.98
N LYS A 170 -11.86 -8.31 1.95
CA LYS A 170 -13.00 -9.21 1.69
C LYS A 170 -12.49 -10.54 1.12
N LYS A 171 -13.34 -11.60 1.10
CA LYS A 171 -13.00 -12.82 0.36
C LYS A 171 -12.68 -12.48 -1.09
N GLY A 172 -11.57 -13.00 -1.60
CA GLY A 172 -11.06 -12.70 -2.94
C GLY A 172 -10.27 -11.39 -3.05
N ALA A 173 -10.06 -10.63 -1.96
CA ALA A 173 -9.19 -9.46 -1.98
C ALA A 173 -7.76 -9.86 -2.33
N LEU A 174 -7.12 -9.05 -3.20
CA LEU A 174 -5.74 -9.20 -3.63
C LEU A 174 -4.89 -8.15 -2.91
N ALA A 175 -3.87 -8.58 -2.18
CA ALA A 175 -3.02 -7.72 -1.38
C ALA A 175 -1.53 -8.10 -1.51
N MET A 176 -0.63 -7.13 -1.28
CA MET A 176 0.81 -7.39 -1.28
C MET A 176 1.28 -7.99 0.03
N ALA A 177 2.05 -9.06 -0.09
CA ALA A 177 2.82 -9.58 1.03
C ALA A 177 4.07 -8.71 1.25
N ARG A 178 4.51 -8.61 2.51
CA ARG A 178 5.68 -7.84 2.93
C ARG A 178 6.33 -8.41 4.18
N SER A 179 7.56 -8.00 4.45
CA SER A 179 8.26 -8.22 5.72
C SER A 179 7.68 -7.31 6.83
N PRO A 180 8.19 -7.35 8.07
CA PRO A 180 7.71 -6.49 9.14
C PRO A 180 7.77 -4.98 8.82
N ALA A 181 8.78 -4.52 8.07
CA ALA A 181 8.86 -3.12 7.64
C ALA A 181 7.71 -2.78 6.66
N PRO A 182 7.01 -1.64 6.83
CA PRO A 182 5.89 -1.26 5.97
C PRO A 182 6.26 -1.21 4.49
N ASP A 183 7.41 -0.62 4.15
CA ASP A 183 7.85 -0.35 2.78
C ASP A 183 8.75 -1.47 2.23
N SER A 184 8.38 -2.74 2.48
CA SER A 184 9.15 -3.91 2.10
C SER A 184 8.42 -4.87 1.13
N ALA A 185 7.29 -4.45 0.59
CA ALA A 185 6.59 -5.20 -0.45
C ALA A 185 7.39 -5.17 -1.75
N SER A 186 7.39 -6.29 -2.50
CA SER A 186 8.12 -6.40 -3.78
C SER A 186 7.27 -7.10 -4.84
N ALA A 187 7.37 -8.41 -4.96
CA ALA A 187 6.63 -9.21 -5.96
C ALA A 187 5.55 -10.09 -5.33
N GLN A 188 5.71 -10.51 -4.09
CA GLN A 188 4.82 -11.48 -3.48
C GLN A 188 3.44 -10.87 -3.17
N PHE A 189 2.40 -11.61 -3.48
CA PHE A 189 1.01 -11.24 -3.22
C PHE A 189 0.26 -12.37 -2.53
N TYR A 190 -0.90 -12.07 -1.97
CA TYR A 190 -1.84 -13.08 -1.50
C TYR A 190 -3.29 -12.74 -1.89
N ILE A 191 -4.11 -13.78 -1.91
CA ILE A 191 -5.55 -13.67 -2.09
C ILE A 191 -6.22 -14.16 -0.79
N ALA A 192 -7.12 -13.35 -0.25
CA ALA A 192 -7.85 -13.66 0.98
C ALA A 192 -8.92 -14.72 0.71
N LEU A 193 -8.97 -15.78 1.54
CA LEU A 193 -9.95 -16.86 1.43
C LEU A 193 -11.25 -16.59 2.22
N ARG A 194 -11.23 -15.60 3.12
CA ARG A 194 -12.37 -15.08 3.87
C ARG A 194 -12.18 -13.58 4.12
N PRO A 195 -13.14 -12.85 4.67
CA PRO A 195 -12.89 -11.52 5.21
C PRO A 195 -11.83 -11.57 6.31
N LEU A 196 -10.83 -10.66 6.24
CA LEU A 196 -9.69 -10.58 7.15
C LEU A 196 -9.53 -9.15 7.70
N PRO A 197 -10.49 -8.64 8.49
CA PRO A 197 -10.43 -7.28 9.01
C PRO A 197 -9.19 -7.05 9.89
N GLU A 198 -8.61 -8.11 10.46
CA GLU A 198 -7.36 -8.07 11.23
C GLU A 198 -6.14 -7.65 10.41
N LEU A 199 -6.21 -7.72 9.07
CA LEU A 199 -5.16 -7.29 8.14
C LEU A 199 -5.42 -5.89 7.54
N ASP A 200 -6.62 -5.35 7.72
CA ASP A 200 -6.98 -4.04 7.22
C ASP A 200 -6.10 -2.95 7.81
N GLY A 201 -5.64 -2.02 6.97
CA GLY A 201 -4.71 -0.97 7.37
C GLY A 201 -3.27 -1.43 7.64
N ARG A 202 -2.98 -2.73 7.53
CA ARG A 202 -1.65 -3.34 7.75
C ARG A 202 -1.00 -3.84 6.47
N TYR A 203 -1.80 -4.20 5.47
CA TYR A 203 -1.34 -4.66 4.15
C TYR A 203 -2.07 -3.91 3.06
N ALA A 204 -1.37 -3.62 1.97
CA ALA A 204 -1.93 -2.89 0.83
C ALA A 204 -2.84 -3.82 0.01
N VAL A 205 -4.14 -3.64 0.14
CA VAL A 205 -5.13 -4.23 -0.79
C VAL A 205 -5.14 -3.36 -2.03
N PHE A 206 -4.96 -3.98 -3.20
CA PHE A 206 -4.87 -3.26 -4.48
C PHE A 206 -5.76 -3.83 -5.58
N GLY A 207 -6.57 -4.84 -5.25
CA GLY A 207 -7.45 -5.46 -6.23
C GLY A 207 -8.28 -6.59 -5.63
N ARG A 208 -8.88 -7.35 -6.52
CA ARG A 208 -9.74 -8.48 -6.15
C ARG A 208 -9.84 -9.51 -7.26
N VAL A 209 -10.27 -10.70 -6.92
CA VAL A 209 -10.73 -11.72 -7.87
C VAL A 209 -12.12 -11.32 -8.40
N ILE A 210 -12.28 -11.30 -9.71
CA ILE A 210 -13.57 -11.03 -10.37
C ILE A 210 -14.14 -12.26 -11.07
N LYS A 211 -13.29 -13.27 -11.39
CA LYS A 211 -13.71 -14.59 -11.90
C LYS A 211 -12.76 -15.66 -11.38
N GLY A 212 -13.26 -16.87 -11.14
CA GLY A 212 -12.46 -18.01 -10.70
C GLY A 212 -12.23 -18.08 -9.19
N LEU A 213 -13.18 -17.60 -8.36
CA LEU A 213 -13.11 -17.78 -6.90
C LEU A 213 -13.11 -19.26 -6.51
N GLU A 214 -13.82 -20.11 -7.22
CA GLU A 214 -13.79 -21.57 -7.07
C GLU A 214 -12.42 -22.16 -7.36
N VAL A 215 -11.69 -21.59 -8.32
CA VAL A 215 -10.30 -21.97 -8.60
C VAL A 215 -9.42 -21.54 -7.43
N VAL A 216 -9.57 -20.32 -6.91
CA VAL A 216 -8.83 -19.83 -5.72
C VAL A 216 -9.06 -20.76 -4.53
N ASP A 217 -10.30 -21.18 -4.26
CA ASP A 217 -10.63 -22.09 -3.19
C ASP A 217 -10.00 -23.49 -3.40
N SER A 218 -9.76 -23.91 -4.65
CA SER A 218 -9.14 -25.21 -4.99
C SER A 218 -7.61 -25.21 -4.92
N ILE A 219 -6.93 -24.04 -4.97
CA ILE A 219 -5.47 -23.93 -4.95
C ILE A 219 -4.89 -24.63 -3.72
N GLN A 220 -3.81 -25.38 -3.93
CA GLN A 220 -3.03 -26.05 -2.89
C GLN A 220 -1.59 -25.54 -2.86
N GLN A 221 -0.91 -25.74 -1.75
CA GLN A 221 0.49 -25.37 -1.63
C GLN A 221 1.34 -26.13 -2.65
N GLY A 222 2.13 -25.40 -3.41
CA GLY A 222 2.94 -25.93 -4.52
C GLY A 222 2.27 -25.84 -5.88
N ASP A 223 0.98 -25.49 -5.97
CA ASP A 223 0.31 -25.21 -7.24
C ASP A 223 0.99 -24.05 -7.97
N ARG A 224 1.01 -24.13 -9.31
CA ARG A 224 1.84 -23.26 -10.16
C ARG A 224 1.00 -22.29 -10.96
N ILE A 225 1.51 -21.07 -11.07
CA ILE A 225 1.04 -20.07 -12.03
C ILE A 225 1.77 -20.32 -13.35
N PHE A 226 1.06 -20.78 -14.37
CA PHE A 226 1.67 -21.01 -15.68
C PHE A 226 1.94 -19.69 -16.39
N LYS A 227 0.97 -18.78 -16.36
CA LYS A 227 1.05 -17.48 -17.05
C LYS A 227 0.15 -16.46 -16.35
N ALA A 228 0.66 -15.24 -16.24
CA ALA A 228 -0.13 -14.05 -15.92
C ALA A 228 -0.02 -13.07 -17.09
N SER A 229 -1.16 -12.53 -17.56
CA SER A 229 -1.20 -11.58 -18.68
C SER A 229 -2.31 -10.57 -18.49
N LEU A 230 -2.09 -9.35 -18.98
CA LEU A 230 -3.15 -8.36 -19.06
C LEU A 230 -4.22 -8.81 -20.07
N VAL A 231 -5.47 -8.55 -19.72
CA VAL A 231 -6.62 -8.73 -20.62
C VAL A 231 -7.36 -7.41 -20.73
N MET A 232 -7.87 -7.12 -21.94
CA MET A 232 -8.69 -5.92 -22.10
C MET A 232 -9.98 -6.06 -21.31
N ALA A 233 -10.36 -5.00 -20.60
CA ALA A 233 -11.71 -4.91 -20.06
C ALA A 233 -12.68 -4.92 -21.25
N LYS A 234 -13.62 -5.87 -21.26
CA LYS A 234 -14.72 -5.87 -22.22
C LYS A 234 -15.72 -4.81 -21.85
#